data_2367f9bddafc5894c7fb817ef8dfa606
#
_entry.id   2367f9bddafc5894c7fb817ef8dfa606
#
_cell.length_a   1.000
_cell.length_b   1.000
_cell.length_c   1.000
_cell.angle_alpha   90.00
_cell.angle_beta   90.00
_cell.angle_gamma   90.00
#
_symmetry.space_group_name_H-M   'P 1'
#
loop_
_entity.id
_entity.type
_entity.pdbx_description
1 polymer ?
#
loop_
_entity_poly.entity_id
_entity_poly.type
_entity_poly.pdbx_seq_one_letter_code
_entity_poly.pdbx_strand_id
1 'polypeptide(L)'
;MRQLRPPEGASITLRDRQPASFVFRDCRYEVEHAYGPWLAEGDWWNRQTWALEQWDLIGRSSDGAMLCCCLVRDLKEQSWHVVMLYD
;
A
#
# COMPACT_ATOMS: atom_id res chain seq x y z
N MET A 1 10.35 -11.86 -0.81
CA MET A 1 10.02 -10.61 -0.11
C MET A 1 11.04 -9.54 -0.46
N ARG A 2 10.57 -8.39 -0.91
CA ARG A 2 11.48 -7.32 -1.34
C ARG A 2 11.01 -5.98 -0.80
N GLN A 3 11.87 -5.34 0.00
CA GLN A 3 11.60 -4.01 0.53
C GLN A 3 11.96 -2.96 -0.52
N LEU A 4 11.05 -2.00 -0.72
CA LEU A 4 11.30 -0.90 -1.65
C LEU A 4 11.96 0.26 -0.92
N ARG A 5 13.11 0.69 -1.41
CA ARG A 5 13.90 1.80 -0.85
C ARG A 5 14.35 2.73 -1.97
N PRO A 6 13.73 3.89 -2.11
CA PRO A 6 12.63 4.41 -1.28
C PRO A 6 11.30 3.72 -1.59
N PRO A 7 10.32 3.87 -0.69
CA PRO A 7 8.94 3.43 -0.99
C PRO A 7 8.41 4.12 -2.23
N GLU A 8 7.53 3.45 -2.96
CA GLU A 8 6.98 3.98 -4.21
C GLU A 8 5.52 4.37 -4.04
N GLY A 9 5.16 5.53 -4.58
CA GLY A 9 3.81 6.05 -4.51
C GLY A 9 2.81 5.15 -5.23
N ALA A 10 1.59 5.12 -4.72
CA ALA A 10 0.47 4.41 -5.32
C ALA A 10 -0.80 5.23 -5.18
N SER A 11 -1.73 5.04 -6.12
CA SER A 11 -3.04 5.67 -6.07
C SER A 11 -4.05 4.63 -5.60
N ILE A 12 -4.80 4.95 -4.55
CA ILE A 12 -5.69 4.00 -3.89
C ILE A 12 -7.13 4.49 -3.99
N THR A 13 -8.04 3.57 -4.33
CA THR A 13 -9.47 3.81 -4.22
C THR A 13 -10.00 3.03 -3.03
N LEU A 14 -10.69 3.72 -2.13
CA LEU A 14 -11.27 3.12 -0.93
C LEU A 14 -12.73 2.81 -1.14
N ARG A 15 -13.19 1.72 -0.52
CA ARG A 15 -14.61 1.39 -0.37
C ARG A 15 -14.81 0.94 1.07
N ASP A 16 -15.76 1.57 1.77
CA ASP A 16 -16.01 1.29 3.18
C ASP A 16 -14.75 1.40 4.03
N ARG A 17 -13.91 2.40 3.72
CA ARG A 17 -12.66 2.70 4.42
C ARG A 17 -11.58 1.64 4.23
N GLN A 18 -11.74 0.74 3.27
CA GLN A 18 -10.75 -0.27 2.96
C GLN A 18 -10.25 -0.10 1.53
N PRO A 19 -8.98 -0.43 1.26
CA PRO A 19 -8.50 -0.41 -0.11
C PRO A 19 -9.33 -1.36 -0.99
N ALA A 20 -9.89 -0.84 -2.07
CA ALA A 20 -10.70 -1.62 -3.01
C ALA A 20 -9.96 -1.84 -4.32
N SER A 21 -9.18 -0.87 -4.75
CA SER A 21 -8.33 -0.98 -5.93
C SER A 21 -7.15 -0.02 -5.79
N PHE A 22 -6.10 -0.27 -6.55
CA PHE A 22 -4.95 0.62 -6.53
C PHE A 22 -4.21 0.57 -7.87
N VAL A 23 -3.48 1.64 -8.15
CA VAL A 23 -2.58 1.72 -9.30
C VAL A 23 -1.16 1.82 -8.77
N PHE A 24 -0.32 0.90 -9.22
CA PHE A 24 1.10 0.85 -8.84
C PHE A 24 1.91 0.54 -10.09
N ARG A 25 2.92 1.37 -10.36
CA ARG A 25 3.77 1.23 -11.55
C ARG A 25 2.94 1.15 -12.84
N ASP A 26 1.96 2.07 -12.95
CA ASP A 26 1.06 2.17 -14.10
C ASP A 26 0.20 0.93 -14.34
N CYS A 27 0.07 0.05 -13.36
CA CYS A 27 -0.78 -1.13 -13.43
C CYS A 27 -1.89 -1.04 -12.39
N ARG A 28 -3.13 -1.29 -12.82
CA ARG A 28 -4.28 -1.27 -11.93
C ARG A 28 -4.55 -2.66 -11.40
N TYR A 29 -4.79 -2.74 -10.09
CA TYR A 29 -5.12 -3.97 -9.39
C TYR A 29 -6.44 -3.81 -8.65
N GLU A 30 -7.30 -4.82 -8.75
CA GLU A 30 -8.45 -4.94 -7.86
C GLU A 30 -8.02 -5.70 -6.61
N VAL A 31 -8.40 -5.21 -5.44
CA VAL A 31 -8.01 -5.83 -4.18
C VAL A 31 -8.89 -7.05 -3.92
N GLU A 32 -8.28 -8.22 -3.81
CA GLU A 32 -8.99 -9.46 -3.45
C GLU A 32 -9.04 -9.64 -1.94
N HIS A 33 -7.95 -9.32 -1.26
CA HIS A 33 -7.89 -9.39 0.20
C HIS A 33 -7.12 -8.19 0.73
N ALA A 34 -7.63 -7.62 1.81
CA ALA A 34 -6.98 -6.54 2.53
C ALA A 34 -6.90 -6.91 4.00
N TYR A 35 -5.70 -6.92 4.55
CA TYR A 35 -5.44 -7.21 5.95
C TYR A 35 -4.95 -5.95 6.64
N GLY A 36 -5.58 -5.57 7.73
CA GLY A 36 -5.30 -4.36 8.46
C GLY A 36 -6.58 -3.61 8.78
N PRO A 37 -6.50 -2.32 9.10
CA PRO A 37 -5.24 -1.57 9.18
C PRO A 37 -4.50 -1.83 10.48
N TRP A 38 -3.18 -1.74 10.41
CA TRP A 38 -2.34 -1.66 11.60
C TRP A 38 -1.79 -0.25 11.70
N LEU A 39 -1.77 0.31 12.90
CA LEU A 39 -1.13 1.59 13.14
C LEU A 39 0.33 1.35 13.48
N ALA A 40 1.19 2.09 12.83
CA ALA A 40 2.62 2.06 13.09
C ALA A 40 3.13 3.48 13.28
N GLU A 41 4.16 3.62 14.11
CA GLU A 41 4.85 4.89 14.30
C GLU A 41 6.29 4.72 13.87
N GLY A 42 6.88 5.77 13.32
CA GLY A 42 8.28 5.74 12.96
C GLY A 42 8.60 6.51 11.70
N ASP A 43 9.90 6.57 11.44
CA ASP A 43 10.46 7.26 10.29
C ASP A 43 10.85 6.25 9.23
N TRP A 44 9.90 5.83 8.43
CA TRP A 44 10.16 4.84 7.39
C TRP A 44 11.03 5.41 6.29
N TRP A 45 10.70 6.62 5.83
CA TRP A 45 11.42 7.31 4.77
C TRP A 45 11.46 8.81 4.98
N ASN A 46 10.70 9.30 5.94
CA ASN A 46 10.59 10.72 6.24
C ASN A 46 10.59 10.88 7.76
N ARG A 47 11.60 11.55 8.29
CA ARG A 47 11.76 11.70 9.73
C ARG A 47 10.63 12.42 10.42
N GLN A 48 9.77 13.11 9.66
CA GLN A 48 8.64 13.82 10.22
C GLN A 48 7.37 12.98 10.21
N THR A 49 7.40 11.82 9.57
CA THR A 49 6.27 10.90 9.54
C THR A 49 6.36 9.98 10.74
N TRP A 50 5.38 10.07 11.60
CA TRP A 50 5.36 9.29 12.82
C TRP A 50 4.05 8.54 13.06
N ALA A 51 3.06 8.72 12.20
CA ALA A 51 1.81 8.00 12.28
C ALA A 51 1.47 7.43 10.90
N LEU A 52 1.49 6.11 10.80
CA LEU A 52 1.26 5.39 9.56
C LEU A 52 0.14 4.39 9.75
N GLU A 53 -0.66 4.21 8.70
CA GLU A 53 -1.64 3.13 8.62
C GLU A 53 -1.10 2.11 7.63
N GLN A 54 -1.00 0.86 8.05
CA GLN A 54 -0.39 -0.19 7.23
C GLN A 54 -1.43 -1.23 6.84
N TRP A 55 -1.35 -1.65 5.58
CA TRP A 55 -2.20 -2.70 5.03
C TRP A 55 -1.34 -3.70 4.28
N ASP A 56 -1.70 -4.98 4.40
CA ASP A 56 -1.18 -6.02 3.50
C ASP A 56 -2.27 -6.37 2.50
N LEU A 57 -1.95 -6.26 1.22
CA LEU A 57 -2.93 -6.41 0.16
C LEU A 57 -2.56 -7.53 -0.79
N ILE A 58 -3.59 -8.22 -1.28
CA ILE A 58 -3.48 -9.10 -2.43
C ILE A 58 -4.34 -8.48 -3.52
N GLY A 59 -3.72 -8.08 -4.63
CA GLY A 59 -4.39 -7.48 -5.75
C GLY A 59 -4.24 -8.32 -7.01
N ARG A 60 -5.19 -8.15 -7.93
CA ARG A 60 -5.19 -8.85 -9.21
C ARG A 60 -5.42 -7.86 -10.34
N SER A 61 -4.58 -7.93 -11.36
CA SER A 61 -4.74 -7.09 -12.54
C SER A 61 -5.74 -7.72 -13.53
N SER A 62 -6.11 -6.94 -14.55
CA SER A 62 -7.09 -7.40 -15.54
C SER A 62 -6.60 -8.59 -16.34
N ASP A 63 -5.30 -8.78 -16.48
CA ASP A 63 -4.72 -9.92 -17.19
C ASP A 63 -4.45 -11.12 -16.25
N GLY A 64 -4.89 -11.03 -15.00
CA GLY A 64 -4.78 -12.13 -14.05
C GLY A 64 -3.51 -12.15 -13.22
N ALA A 65 -2.61 -11.19 -13.40
CA ALA A 65 -1.40 -11.14 -12.60
C ALA A 65 -1.74 -10.76 -11.15
N MET A 66 -1.08 -11.41 -10.19
CA MET A 66 -1.31 -11.19 -8.77
C MET A 66 -0.16 -10.39 -8.19
N LEU A 67 -0.49 -9.44 -7.32
CA LEU A 67 0.50 -8.68 -6.58
C LEU A 67 0.16 -8.73 -5.09
N CYS A 68 1.13 -9.18 -4.29
CA CYS A 68 1.02 -9.15 -2.84
C CYS A 68 1.97 -8.07 -2.34
N CYS A 69 1.46 -7.09 -1.60
CA CYS A 69 2.28 -5.97 -1.19
C CYS A 69 1.89 -5.43 0.18
N CYS A 70 2.81 -4.71 0.80
CA CYS A 70 2.56 -3.94 2.00
C CYS A 70 2.43 -2.47 1.58
N LEU A 71 1.31 -1.87 1.94
CA LEU A 71 0.95 -0.51 1.62
C LEU A 71 0.86 0.30 2.90
N VAL A 72 1.43 1.49 2.90
CA VAL A 72 1.32 2.40 4.04
C VAL A 72 0.70 3.71 3.60
N ARG A 73 -0.11 4.26 4.49
CA ARG A 73 -0.72 5.58 4.35
C ARG A 73 -0.14 6.49 5.40
N ASP A 74 0.40 7.62 4.95
CA ASP A 74 0.79 8.69 5.84
C ASP A 74 -0.47 9.42 6.27
N LEU A 75 -0.82 9.33 7.55
CA LEU A 75 -2.07 9.91 8.05
C LEU A 75 -2.04 11.43 8.05
N LYS A 76 -0.87 12.03 8.10
CA LYS A 76 -0.71 13.48 8.06
C LYS A 76 -0.86 14.02 6.65
N GLU A 77 -0.19 13.39 5.68
CA GLU A 77 -0.18 13.87 4.29
C GLU A 77 -1.21 13.17 3.42
N GLN A 78 -1.84 12.13 3.93
CA GLN A 78 -2.84 11.34 3.19
C GLN A 78 -2.28 10.70 1.91
N SER A 79 -0.98 10.44 1.89
CA SER A 79 -0.33 9.81 0.75
C SER A 79 -0.15 8.31 0.99
N TRP A 80 -0.15 7.54 -0.10
CA TRP A 80 -0.02 6.08 -0.05
C TRP A 80 1.26 5.65 -0.75
N HIS A 81 1.96 4.68 -0.15
CA HIS A 81 3.21 4.16 -0.70
C HIS A 81 3.26 2.66 -0.51
N VAL A 82 3.80 1.98 -1.51
CA VAL A 82 4.14 0.56 -1.39
C VAL A 82 5.54 0.49 -0.79
N VAL A 83 5.67 -0.21 0.32
CA VAL A 83 6.94 -0.32 1.03
C VAL A 83 7.57 -1.69 0.86
N MET A 84 6.80 -2.71 0.51
CA MET A 84 7.30 -4.07 0.38
C MET A 84 6.47 -4.86 -0.62
N LEU A 85 7.15 -5.68 -1.42
CA LEU A 85 6.50 -6.65 -2.29
C LEU A 85 6.76 -8.05 -1.73
N TYR A 86 5.70 -8.83 -1.59
CA TYR A 86 5.79 -10.22 -1.14
C TYR A 86 5.78 -11.11 -2.37
N ASP A 87 6.89 -11.68 -2.69
CA ASP A 87 7.02 -12.57 -3.86
C ASP A 87 6.79 -14.02 -3.48
#